data_052513991ccddc10b5a43415aafe10dd
#
_entry.id   052513991ccddc10b5a43415aafe10dd
#
_cell.length_a   1.000
_cell.length_b   1.000
_cell.length_c   1.000
_cell.angle_alpha   90.00
_cell.angle_beta   90.00
_cell.angle_gamma   90.00
#
_symmetry.space_group_name_H-M   'P 1'
#
loop_
_entity.id
_entity.type
_entity.pdbx_description
1 polymer ?
#
loop_
_entity_poly.entity_id
_entity_poly.type
_entity_poly.pdbx_seq_one_letter_code
_entity_poly.pdbx_strand_id
1 'polypeptide(L)'
;GATGSTGDIGPTGATGSTGDIGPTGATGSTGGVLDFADFYALMPPDNAATVAAGGDVDFPRDGPFSGAGIARTGADTFNLSEIGSYQVLFQVSVTEAGQLVLTLNSGAGAVELAYTVVGRATGTSQIVGVALVQTSVINSILTVRNPASESTALTITPLAGGTESVSAHLVITRLR
;
A
#
# COMPACT_ATOMS: atom_id res chain seq x y z
N GLY A 1 -32.67 -53.34 77.84
CA GLY A 1 -31.87 -53.72 76.71
C GLY A 1 -30.88 -52.63 76.41
N ALA A 2 -29.57 -52.89 76.16
CA ALA A 2 -28.56 -51.94 75.75
C ALA A 2 -28.73 -51.53 74.29
N THR A 3 -28.60 -50.24 74.01
CA THR A 3 -28.66 -49.73 72.63
C THR A 3 -27.35 -50.07 71.92
N GLY A 4 -27.40 -50.64 70.74
CA GLY A 4 -26.23 -50.98 69.92
C GLY A 4 -25.42 -49.75 69.54
N SER A 5 -24.10 -49.92 69.34
CA SER A 5 -23.19 -48.87 68.96
C SER A 5 -23.52 -48.29 67.55
N THR A 6 -23.34 -47.00 67.38
CA THR A 6 -23.45 -46.33 66.08
C THR A 6 -22.37 -46.90 65.13
N GLY A 7 -22.77 -47.24 63.91
CA GLY A 7 -21.82 -47.73 62.87
C GLY A 7 -20.78 -46.64 62.46
N ASP A 8 -19.64 -47.09 61.97
CA ASP A 8 -18.56 -46.24 61.53
C ASP A 8 -18.93 -45.35 60.35
N ILE A 9 -18.31 -44.15 60.26
CA ILE A 9 -18.46 -43.23 59.11
C ILE A 9 -17.86 -43.89 57.90
N GLY A 10 -18.58 -43.90 56.78
CA GLY A 10 -18.10 -44.44 55.50
C GLY A 10 -16.88 -43.65 54.97
N PRO A 11 -16.08 -44.28 54.11
CA PRO A 11 -14.87 -43.64 53.52
C PRO A 11 -15.22 -42.41 52.71
N THR A 12 -14.37 -41.42 52.74
CA THR A 12 -14.45 -40.19 51.92
C THR A 12 -14.38 -40.58 50.44
N GLY A 13 -15.27 -40.02 49.61
CA GLY A 13 -15.26 -40.26 48.17
C GLY A 13 -13.94 -39.78 47.50
N ALA A 14 -13.55 -40.43 46.41
CA ALA A 14 -12.36 -40.09 45.66
C ALA A 14 -12.45 -38.67 45.12
N THR A 15 -11.30 -37.95 45.14
CA THR A 15 -11.16 -36.63 44.53
C THR A 15 -11.38 -36.71 43.03
N GLY A 16 -12.20 -35.86 42.44
CA GLY A 16 -12.43 -35.79 40.98
C GLY A 16 -11.13 -35.57 40.20
N SER A 17 -11.03 -36.07 38.99
CA SER A 17 -9.90 -35.88 38.09
C SER A 17 -9.71 -34.39 37.79
N THR A 18 -8.45 -33.97 37.65
CA THR A 18 -8.10 -32.63 37.15
C THR A 18 -8.64 -32.48 35.72
N GLY A 19 -9.29 -31.36 35.42
CA GLY A 19 -9.78 -31.05 34.07
C GLY A 19 -8.64 -30.95 33.05
N ASP A 20 -8.93 -31.23 31.79
CA ASP A 20 -7.97 -31.17 30.70
C ASP A 20 -7.42 -29.76 30.51
N ILE A 21 -6.14 -29.66 30.07
CA ILE A 21 -5.52 -28.38 29.71
C ILE A 21 -6.30 -27.83 28.50
N GLY A 22 -6.72 -26.56 28.59
CA GLY A 22 -7.40 -25.90 27.49
C GLY A 22 -6.52 -25.83 26.21
N PRO A 23 -7.11 -25.71 25.03
CA PRO A 23 -6.39 -25.67 23.78
C PRO A 23 -5.41 -24.45 23.76
N THR A 24 -4.26 -24.64 23.16
CA THR A 24 -3.27 -23.56 22.96
C THR A 24 -3.93 -22.44 22.15
N GLY A 25 -3.78 -21.19 22.59
CA GLY A 25 -4.26 -20.02 21.86
C GLY A 25 -3.70 -19.97 20.45
N ALA A 26 -4.45 -19.42 19.50
CA ALA A 26 -4.01 -19.24 18.13
C ALA A 26 -2.69 -18.44 18.09
N THR A 27 -1.75 -18.87 17.24
CA THR A 27 -0.51 -18.13 16.99
C THR A 27 -0.89 -16.75 16.45
N GLY A 28 -0.34 -15.67 17.03
CA GLY A 28 -0.54 -14.33 16.51
C GLY A 28 -0.09 -14.24 15.05
N SER A 29 -0.76 -13.41 14.26
CA SER A 29 -0.36 -13.18 12.87
C SER A 29 1.08 -12.67 12.84
N THR A 30 1.92 -13.26 11.98
CA THR A 30 3.26 -12.78 11.75
C THR A 30 3.17 -11.38 11.17
N GLY A 31 3.72 -10.37 11.87
CA GLY A 31 3.82 -9.00 11.34
C GLY A 31 4.69 -9.01 10.09
N GLY A 32 4.15 -8.61 8.97
CA GLY A 32 4.84 -8.61 7.68
C GLY A 32 4.07 -7.76 6.66
N VAL A 33 4.64 -7.67 5.47
CA VAL A 33 3.97 -7.08 4.31
C VAL A 33 2.75 -7.94 3.97
N LEU A 34 1.57 -7.30 3.92
CA LEU A 34 0.31 -7.99 3.63
C LEU A 34 0.08 -8.14 2.12
N ASP A 35 0.38 -7.07 1.38
CA ASP A 35 0.32 -7.04 -0.09
C ASP A 35 1.40 -6.11 -0.63
N PHE A 36 1.86 -6.39 -1.84
CA PHE A 36 2.74 -5.50 -2.59
C PHE A 36 2.47 -5.58 -4.09
N ALA A 37 2.77 -4.51 -4.79
CA ALA A 37 2.79 -4.46 -6.24
C ALA A 37 3.79 -3.41 -6.73
N ASP A 38 4.47 -3.72 -7.83
CA ASP A 38 5.32 -2.81 -8.58
C ASP A 38 4.68 -2.55 -9.94
N PHE A 39 4.45 -1.28 -10.26
CA PHE A 39 3.98 -0.85 -11.56
C PHE A 39 5.04 0.04 -12.20
N TYR A 40 5.19 -0.06 -13.51
CA TYR A 40 6.24 0.70 -14.18
C TYR A 40 5.86 1.12 -15.59
N ALA A 41 6.64 2.06 -16.11
CA ALA A 41 6.62 2.48 -17.50
C ALA A 41 8.03 2.45 -18.06
N LEU A 42 8.18 2.00 -19.30
CA LEU A 42 9.42 2.15 -20.08
C LEU A 42 9.27 3.36 -21.00
N MET A 43 10.21 4.27 -20.95
CA MET A 43 10.18 5.50 -21.74
C MET A 43 11.04 5.39 -22.99
N PRO A 44 10.57 5.86 -24.18
CA PRO A 44 9.22 5.68 -24.70
C PRO A 44 8.95 4.20 -25.00
N PRO A 45 7.72 3.70 -25.18
CA PRO A 45 6.53 4.43 -25.59
C PRO A 45 5.42 4.51 -24.51
N ASP A 46 5.68 4.09 -23.27
CA ASP A 46 4.64 3.77 -22.29
C ASP A 46 3.98 5.00 -21.66
N ASN A 47 4.59 6.18 -21.74
CA ASN A 47 4.00 7.42 -21.22
C ASN A 47 3.80 8.44 -22.34
N ALA A 48 2.86 9.36 -22.13
CA ALA A 48 2.80 10.58 -22.90
C ALA A 48 4.12 11.36 -22.76
N ALA A 49 4.50 12.12 -23.78
CA ALA A 49 5.72 12.92 -23.74
C ALA A 49 5.70 13.93 -22.59
N THR A 50 4.52 14.44 -22.24
CA THR A 50 4.30 15.39 -21.16
C THR A 50 3.10 15.01 -20.30
N VAL A 51 3.18 15.34 -19.01
CA VAL A 51 2.07 15.23 -18.04
C VAL A 51 1.67 16.66 -17.66
N ALA A 52 0.50 17.09 -18.10
CA ALA A 52 -0.02 18.43 -17.80
C ALA A 52 -0.31 18.61 -16.32
N ALA A 53 -0.39 19.84 -15.85
CA ALA A 53 -0.90 20.15 -14.51
C ALA A 53 -2.31 19.57 -14.33
N GLY A 54 -2.54 18.88 -13.22
CA GLY A 54 -3.76 18.12 -12.96
C GLY A 54 -3.82 16.76 -13.66
N GLY A 55 -2.85 16.40 -14.49
CA GLY A 55 -2.73 15.10 -15.13
C GLY A 55 -1.99 14.08 -14.28
N ASP A 56 -2.28 12.82 -14.49
CA ASP A 56 -1.68 11.69 -13.78
C ASP A 56 -0.56 11.04 -14.62
N VAL A 57 0.43 10.49 -13.94
CA VAL A 57 1.56 9.77 -14.55
C VAL A 57 1.14 8.35 -14.84
N ASP A 58 1.42 7.86 -16.05
CA ASP A 58 1.15 6.48 -16.45
C ASP A 58 2.23 5.52 -15.95
N PHE A 59 1.79 4.37 -15.43
CA PHE A 59 2.60 3.18 -15.13
C PHE A 59 1.87 1.95 -15.68
N PRO A 60 1.85 1.76 -17.02
CA PRO A 60 0.94 0.83 -17.67
C PRO A 60 1.38 -0.63 -17.63
N ARG A 61 2.53 -0.93 -17.03
CA ARG A 61 3.07 -2.29 -16.93
C ARG A 61 3.04 -2.78 -15.50
N ASP A 62 2.84 -4.09 -15.36
CA ASP A 62 2.83 -4.78 -14.09
C ASP A 62 4.18 -5.46 -13.87
N GLY A 63 4.84 -5.14 -12.77
CA GLY A 63 6.00 -5.82 -12.22
C GLY A 63 5.58 -6.92 -11.23
N PRO A 64 6.46 -7.32 -10.30
CA PRO A 64 6.11 -8.28 -9.27
C PRO A 64 4.96 -7.79 -8.36
N PHE A 65 4.05 -8.70 -8.01
CA PHE A 65 2.94 -8.42 -7.11
C PHE A 65 2.58 -9.67 -6.29
N SER A 66 1.94 -9.47 -5.14
CA SER A 66 1.59 -10.57 -4.22
C SER A 66 0.22 -11.19 -4.47
N GLY A 67 -0.71 -10.45 -5.09
CA GLY A 67 -2.10 -10.87 -5.29
C GLY A 67 -2.97 -9.76 -5.83
N ALA A 68 -4.28 -9.83 -5.56
CA ALA A 68 -5.27 -8.88 -6.09
C ALA A 68 -5.54 -7.67 -5.16
N GLY A 69 -4.91 -7.61 -3.98
CA GLY A 69 -5.14 -6.55 -3.00
C GLY A 69 -4.70 -5.17 -3.45
N ILE A 70 -3.72 -5.11 -4.36
CA ILE A 70 -3.23 -3.90 -5.02
C ILE A 70 -3.20 -4.20 -6.51
N ALA A 71 -4.01 -3.51 -7.31
CA ALA A 71 -4.15 -3.81 -8.74
C ALA A 71 -4.27 -2.54 -9.58
N ARG A 72 -3.67 -2.56 -10.76
CA ARG A 72 -3.83 -1.52 -11.75
C ARG A 72 -5.21 -1.63 -12.41
N THR A 73 -5.95 -0.53 -12.49
CA THR A 73 -7.28 -0.45 -13.12
C THR A 73 -7.29 0.39 -14.40
N GLY A 74 -6.23 1.12 -14.64
CA GLY A 74 -5.97 1.93 -15.84
C GLY A 74 -4.48 2.14 -15.99
N ALA A 75 -4.05 2.94 -16.94
CA ALA A 75 -2.63 3.26 -17.12
C ALA A 75 -2.06 4.05 -15.94
N ASP A 76 -2.90 4.85 -15.28
CA ASP A 76 -2.57 5.82 -14.26
C ASP A 76 -3.35 5.63 -12.94
N THR A 77 -4.18 4.59 -12.84
CA THR A 77 -5.07 4.35 -11.72
C THR A 77 -4.83 3.00 -11.05
N PHE A 78 -4.71 2.99 -9.72
CA PHE A 78 -4.32 1.83 -8.92
C PHE A 78 -5.30 1.63 -7.78
N ASN A 79 -5.94 0.46 -7.77
CA ASN A 79 -6.94 0.09 -6.76
C ASN A 79 -6.26 -0.44 -5.51
N LEU A 80 -6.62 0.10 -4.36
CA LEU A 80 -6.30 -0.38 -3.03
C LEU A 80 -7.57 -1.06 -2.47
N SER A 81 -7.64 -2.38 -2.54
CA SER A 81 -8.88 -3.12 -2.28
C SER A 81 -9.32 -3.08 -0.83
N GLU A 82 -8.38 -2.99 0.09
CA GLU A 82 -8.64 -3.10 1.51
C GLU A 82 -8.43 -1.76 2.24
N ILE A 83 -9.14 -1.58 3.35
CA ILE A 83 -8.84 -0.52 4.30
C ILE A 83 -7.51 -0.83 4.98
N GLY A 84 -6.61 0.15 5.05
CA GLY A 84 -5.31 -0.07 5.67
C GLY A 84 -4.33 1.06 5.48
N SER A 85 -3.08 0.78 5.83
CA SER A 85 -1.95 1.68 5.66
C SER A 85 -1.03 1.13 4.59
N TYR A 86 -0.73 1.96 3.60
CA TYR A 86 0.08 1.61 2.44
C TYR A 86 1.31 2.50 2.38
N GLN A 87 2.47 1.89 2.18
CA GLN A 87 3.66 2.63 1.78
C GLN A 87 3.66 2.74 0.26
N VAL A 88 3.79 3.95 -0.24
CA VAL A 88 3.83 4.26 -1.66
C VAL A 88 5.17 4.92 -1.98
N LEU A 89 5.92 4.33 -2.90
CA LEU A 89 7.14 4.88 -3.43
C LEU A 89 6.97 5.09 -4.93
N PHE A 90 7.35 6.25 -5.44
CA PHE A 90 7.39 6.50 -6.87
C PHE A 90 8.66 7.24 -7.26
N GLN A 91 9.09 7.00 -8.50
CA GLN A 91 10.15 7.75 -9.13
C GLN A 91 9.83 8.00 -10.60
N VAL A 92 10.02 9.24 -11.04
CA VAL A 92 9.77 9.67 -12.42
C VAL A 92 10.87 10.62 -12.85
N SER A 93 11.55 10.31 -13.97
CA SER A 93 12.54 11.20 -14.56
C SER A 93 11.87 12.27 -15.40
N VAL A 94 12.13 13.54 -15.13
CA VAL A 94 11.56 14.69 -15.83
C VAL A 94 12.62 15.72 -16.18
N THR A 95 12.36 16.57 -17.17
CA THR A 95 13.29 17.60 -17.63
C THR A 95 13.12 18.94 -16.93
N GLU A 96 11.91 19.29 -16.51
CA GLU A 96 11.60 20.56 -15.86
C GLU A 96 11.70 20.45 -14.34
N ALA A 97 11.91 21.59 -13.68
CA ALA A 97 11.57 21.75 -12.28
C ALA A 97 10.06 21.52 -12.11
N GLY A 98 9.67 20.87 -11.05
CA GLY A 98 8.25 20.58 -10.82
C GLY A 98 8.02 19.67 -9.63
N GLN A 99 6.76 19.32 -9.43
CA GLN A 99 6.28 18.55 -8.29
C GLN A 99 5.41 17.39 -8.75
N LEU A 100 5.35 16.37 -7.92
CA LEU A 100 4.36 15.29 -8.00
C LEU A 100 3.71 15.11 -6.63
N VAL A 101 2.46 14.70 -6.64
CA VAL A 101 1.62 14.46 -5.47
C VAL A 101 0.87 13.16 -5.63
N LEU A 102 0.59 12.46 -4.54
CA LEU A 102 -0.35 11.35 -4.55
C LEU A 102 -1.79 11.87 -4.44
N THR A 103 -2.70 11.26 -5.18
CA THR A 103 -4.14 11.47 -4.98
C THR A 103 -4.79 10.21 -4.46
N LEU A 104 -5.88 10.38 -3.72
CA LEU A 104 -6.72 9.28 -3.26
C LEU A 104 -8.18 9.58 -3.57
N ASN A 105 -8.85 8.64 -4.23
CA ASN A 105 -10.28 8.71 -4.48
C ASN A 105 -10.98 7.60 -3.69
N SER A 106 -11.73 8.00 -2.69
CA SER A 106 -12.54 7.12 -1.84
C SER A 106 -14.02 7.10 -2.26
N GLY A 107 -14.32 7.39 -3.53
CA GLY A 107 -15.68 7.38 -4.10
C GLY A 107 -16.28 8.75 -4.35
N ALA A 108 -15.71 9.84 -3.82
CA ALA A 108 -16.20 11.22 -3.98
C ALA A 108 -15.35 12.07 -4.94
N GLY A 109 -14.45 11.44 -5.70
CA GLY A 109 -13.47 12.12 -6.56
C GLY A 109 -12.07 12.07 -5.98
N ALA A 110 -11.06 12.27 -6.84
CA ALA A 110 -9.66 12.25 -6.44
C ALA A 110 -9.32 13.53 -5.65
N VAL A 111 -8.69 13.35 -4.49
CA VAL A 111 -8.20 14.42 -3.63
C VAL A 111 -6.68 14.35 -3.56
N GLU A 112 -5.99 15.46 -3.79
CA GLU A 112 -4.55 15.56 -3.63
C GLU A 112 -4.18 15.50 -2.14
N LEU A 113 -3.25 14.59 -1.82
CA LEU A 113 -2.74 14.43 -0.46
C LEU A 113 -1.56 15.40 -0.25
N ALA A 114 -1.84 16.61 0.21
CA ALA A 114 -0.86 17.70 0.28
C ALA A 114 0.45 17.32 1.00
N TYR A 115 0.40 16.42 1.97
CA TYR A 115 1.58 15.96 2.71
C TYR A 115 2.50 15.04 1.90
N THR A 116 2.08 14.60 0.71
CA THR A 116 2.86 13.72 -0.18
C THR A 116 3.55 14.46 -1.32
N VAL A 117 3.39 15.78 -1.39
CA VAL A 117 4.02 16.60 -2.42
C VAL A 117 5.54 16.53 -2.30
N VAL A 118 6.18 16.14 -3.38
CA VAL A 118 7.64 16.14 -3.52
C VAL A 118 8.01 16.81 -4.83
N GLY A 119 9.17 17.40 -4.88
CA GLY A 119 9.57 18.13 -6.08
C GLY A 119 11.08 18.26 -6.23
N ARG A 120 11.47 18.86 -7.36
CA ARG A 120 12.82 19.25 -7.64
C ARG A 120 12.84 20.65 -8.23
N ALA A 121 13.83 21.43 -7.84
CA ALA A 121 13.88 22.85 -8.13
C ALA A 121 14.55 23.18 -9.49
N THR A 122 15.48 22.37 -9.96
CA THR A 122 16.28 22.67 -11.15
C THR A 122 16.78 21.42 -11.87
N GLY A 123 17.10 21.56 -13.15
CA GLY A 123 17.79 20.57 -13.96
C GLY A 123 16.96 19.32 -14.31
N THR A 124 17.50 18.51 -15.21
CA THR A 124 16.93 17.21 -15.57
C THR A 124 17.31 16.19 -14.52
N SER A 125 16.32 15.58 -13.87
CA SER A 125 16.55 14.57 -12.84
C SER A 125 15.25 13.83 -12.49
N GLN A 126 15.28 13.05 -11.43
CA GLN A 126 14.13 12.32 -10.95
C GLN A 126 13.35 13.13 -9.91
N ILE A 127 12.02 13.01 -9.94
CA ILE A 127 11.17 13.30 -8.80
C ILE A 127 10.92 11.98 -8.10
N VAL A 128 11.36 11.88 -6.86
CA VAL A 128 11.20 10.67 -6.03
C VAL A 128 10.36 11.01 -4.82
N GLY A 129 9.33 10.23 -4.58
CA GLY A 129 8.49 10.35 -3.42
C GLY A 129 8.32 9.03 -2.70
N VAL A 130 8.25 9.11 -1.37
CA VAL A 130 7.82 8.02 -0.51
C VAL A 130 6.89 8.58 0.55
N ALA A 131 5.73 7.94 0.74
CA ALA A 131 4.75 8.37 1.74
C ALA A 131 3.97 7.17 2.27
N LEU A 132 3.36 7.35 3.43
CA LEU A 132 2.34 6.45 3.93
C LEU A 132 0.96 7.02 3.57
N VAL A 133 0.12 6.19 2.97
CA VAL A 133 -1.26 6.52 2.62
C VAL A 133 -2.18 5.63 3.44
N GLN A 134 -3.18 6.24 4.07
CA GLN A 134 -4.19 5.50 4.81
C GLN A 134 -5.53 5.58 4.09
N THR A 135 -6.15 4.43 3.84
CA THR A 135 -7.49 4.33 3.29
C THR A 135 -8.52 4.13 4.40
N SER A 136 -9.69 4.70 4.23
CA SER A 136 -10.85 4.53 5.12
C SER A 136 -12.03 3.83 4.41
N VAL A 137 -11.87 3.57 3.12
CA VAL A 137 -12.89 2.94 2.26
C VAL A 137 -12.20 1.88 1.41
N ILE A 138 -12.85 0.75 1.24
CA ILE A 138 -12.40 -0.31 0.32
C ILE A 138 -12.41 0.19 -1.13
N ASN A 139 -11.54 -0.38 -1.96
CA ASN A 139 -11.42 -0.02 -3.37
C ASN A 139 -11.15 1.48 -3.61
N SER A 140 -10.31 2.07 -2.77
CA SER A 140 -9.82 3.42 -2.98
C SER A 140 -8.83 3.45 -4.16
N ILE A 141 -8.91 4.47 -5.00
CA ILE A 141 -8.06 4.62 -6.18
C ILE A 141 -6.94 5.61 -5.89
N LEU A 142 -5.70 5.18 -6.11
CA LEU A 142 -4.49 5.97 -6.00
C LEU A 142 -4.01 6.41 -7.37
N THR A 143 -3.48 7.64 -7.49
CA THR A 143 -2.74 8.12 -8.66
C THR A 143 -1.49 8.91 -8.23
N VAL A 144 -0.55 9.10 -9.16
CA VAL A 144 0.59 10.01 -9.04
C VAL A 144 0.35 11.16 -10.00
N ARG A 145 0.19 12.37 -9.49
CA ARG A 145 -0.30 13.54 -10.23
C ARG A 145 0.71 14.67 -10.27
N ASN A 146 0.82 15.33 -11.44
CA ASN A 146 1.32 16.70 -11.50
C ASN A 146 0.26 17.61 -10.86
N PRO A 147 0.52 18.28 -9.72
CA PRO A 147 -0.51 18.96 -8.97
C PRO A 147 -1.35 19.92 -9.82
N ALA A 148 -2.64 19.98 -9.57
CA ALA A 148 -3.57 20.81 -10.34
C ALA A 148 -3.29 22.33 -10.20
N SER A 149 -2.63 22.74 -9.12
CA SER A 149 -2.21 24.11 -8.88
C SER A 149 -0.99 24.54 -9.68
N GLU A 150 -0.26 23.60 -10.29
CA GLU A 150 0.91 23.90 -11.11
C GLU A 150 0.53 24.51 -12.46
N SER A 151 1.47 25.19 -13.08
CA SER A 151 1.31 25.79 -14.41
C SER A 151 2.16 25.11 -15.49
N THR A 152 3.10 24.25 -15.10
CA THR A 152 4.09 23.65 -16.00
C THR A 152 3.78 22.17 -16.19
N ALA A 153 3.68 21.74 -17.46
CA ALA A 153 3.67 20.33 -17.80
C ALA A 153 5.06 19.72 -17.55
N LEU A 154 5.10 18.50 -17.07
CA LEU A 154 6.34 17.74 -16.86
C LEU A 154 6.64 16.89 -18.08
N THR A 155 7.80 17.07 -18.69
CA THR A 155 8.28 16.24 -19.78
C THR A 155 9.01 15.03 -19.22
N ILE A 156 8.51 13.86 -19.53
CA ILE A 156 9.11 12.60 -19.09
C ILE A 156 10.41 12.37 -19.86
N THR A 157 11.50 12.12 -19.16
CA THR A 157 12.83 11.95 -19.75
C THR A 157 13.07 10.49 -20.11
N PRO A 158 13.20 10.15 -21.41
CA PRO A 158 13.28 8.74 -21.82
C PRO A 158 14.63 8.08 -21.55
N LEU A 159 15.72 8.81 -21.63
CA LEU A 159 17.08 8.23 -21.61
C LEU A 159 17.93 8.69 -20.41
N ALA A 160 17.57 9.78 -19.76
CA ALA A 160 18.17 10.31 -18.52
C ALA A 160 19.71 10.18 -18.43
N GLY A 161 20.41 10.57 -19.49
CA GLY A 161 21.88 10.57 -19.54
C GLY A 161 22.54 9.28 -20.03
N GLY A 162 21.76 8.31 -20.48
CA GLY A 162 22.23 7.03 -21.04
C GLY A 162 21.66 6.73 -22.41
N THR A 163 21.88 5.51 -22.90
CA THR A 163 21.31 4.98 -24.16
C THR A 163 20.14 4.04 -23.92
N GLU A 164 19.99 3.53 -22.71
CA GLU A 164 18.90 2.66 -22.34
C GLU A 164 17.66 3.46 -21.95
N SER A 165 16.49 2.96 -22.28
CA SER A 165 15.22 3.53 -21.82
C SER A 165 15.12 3.45 -20.30
N VAL A 166 14.92 4.60 -19.64
CA VAL A 166 14.71 4.61 -18.20
C VAL A 166 13.27 4.24 -17.87
N SER A 167 13.10 3.59 -16.72
CA SER A 167 11.79 3.29 -16.19
C SER A 167 11.33 4.37 -15.21
N ALA A 168 10.01 4.61 -15.19
CA ALA A 168 9.33 5.19 -14.05
C ALA A 168 8.71 4.05 -13.23
N HIS A 169 8.74 4.14 -11.92
CA HIS A 169 8.23 3.12 -11.01
C HIS A 169 7.22 3.67 -10.02
N LEU A 170 6.25 2.84 -9.71
CA LEU A 170 5.32 3.02 -8.60
C LEU A 170 5.25 1.71 -7.82
N VAL A 171 5.79 1.70 -6.60
CA VAL A 171 5.78 0.54 -5.71
C VAL A 171 4.82 0.82 -4.56
N ILE A 172 3.87 -0.07 -4.36
CA ILE A 172 2.87 0.04 -3.30
C ILE A 172 2.97 -1.20 -2.41
N THR A 173 3.06 -0.97 -1.10
CA THR A 173 3.17 -2.04 -0.11
C THR A 173 2.13 -1.81 0.98
N ARG A 174 1.26 -2.80 1.21
CA ARG A 174 0.29 -2.75 2.31
C ARG A 174 0.94 -3.24 3.60
N LEU A 175 0.91 -2.41 4.63
CA LEU A 175 1.52 -2.67 5.93
C LEU A 175 0.51 -3.16 6.97
N ARG A 176 -0.75 -2.74 6.83
CA ARG A 176 -1.81 -3.08 7.78
C ARG A 176 -3.18 -2.99 7.11
#